data_edea9b33d04f6eaac1a4bd337e4a496f
#
_entry.id   edea9b33d04f6eaac1a4bd337e4a496f
#
_cell.length_a   1.000
_cell.length_b   1.000
_cell.length_c   1.000
_cell.angle_alpha   90.00
_cell.angle_beta   90.00
_cell.angle_gamma   90.00
#
_symmetry.space_group_name_H-M   'P 1'
#
loop_
_entity.id
_entity.type
_entity.pdbx_description
1 polymer ?
#
loop_
_entity_poly.entity_id
_entity_poly.type
_entity_poly.pdbx_seq_one_letter_code
_entity_poly.pdbx_strand_id
1 'polypeptide(L)'
;MATLEQEGTKFSFSVLPLRLFSDGYWARTEISVKNEYILYDNISESISREELENWIFSMSRLLAGAYGSEYKVSFEKAGMTVDLRQYTNPGKEFSREERRASDCTMAVHLLMRSSDGMQFWGGVYSFLFHRKEIEEFVSVLKKEFDEAFSKCGRGKGRYLFVGVSPKGYKGCNYWYLDKTGTVAAGDYVWVRMGRHNTEQVVYVDSIRYYDEDDAPYNPKKVKQVLRKATEEEAWK
;
A
#
# COMPACT_ATOMS: atom_id res chain seq x y z
N MET A 1 15.08 -9.03 0.10
CA MET A 1 15.36 -7.58 0.12
C MET A 1 14.97 -7.00 -1.23
N ALA A 2 13.94 -6.18 -1.24
CA ALA A 2 13.55 -5.45 -2.44
C ALA A 2 14.57 -4.33 -2.69
N THR A 3 15.12 -4.26 -3.90
CA THR A 3 16.23 -3.37 -4.21
C THR A 3 15.99 -2.65 -5.51
N LEU A 4 16.35 -1.39 -5.53
CA LEU A 4 16.36 -0.51 -6.69
C LEU A 4 17.75 0.12 -6.80
N GLU A 5 18.30 0.17 -8.01
CA GLU A 5 19.65 0.69 -8.25
C GLU A 5 19.65 1.65 -9.42
N GLN A 6 20.23 2.84 -9.22
CA GLN A 6 20.36 3.86 -10.24
C GLN A 6 21.67 4.62 -10.04
N GLU A 7 22.46 4.76 -11.10
CA GLU A 7 23.69 5.57 -11.15
C GLU A 7 24.65 5.31 -9.96
N GLY A 8 24.86 4.04 -9.60
CA GLY A 8 25.71 3.64 -8.50
C GLY A 8 25.10 3.87 -7.09
N THR A 9 23.86 4.34 -7.03
CA THR A 9 23.11 4.42 -5.77
C THR A 9 22.12 3.29 -5.67
N LYS A 10 22.21 2.56 -4.57
CA LYS A 10 21.33 1.43 -4.26
C LYS A 10 20.38 1.81 -3.14
N PHE A 11 19.10 1.75 -3.42
CA PHE A 11 18.03 1.81 -2.43
C PHE A 11 17.52 0.40 -2.16
N SER A 12 17.41 0.05 -0.89
CA SER A 12 16.86 -1.24 -0.48
C SER A 12 15.80 -1.05 0.58
N PHE A 13 14.75 -1.81 0.48
CA PHE A 13 13.70 -1.89 1.48
C PHE A 13 13.38 -3.37 1.75
N SER A 14 13.36 -3.74 3.02
CA SER A 14 13.05 -5.11 3.43
C SER A 14 11.99 -5.12 4.51
N VAL A 15 11.13 -6.12 4.45
CA VAL A 15 10.25 -6.49 5.56
C VAL A 15 10.89 -7.67 6.28
N LEU A 16 11.39 -7.40 7.47
CA LEU A 16 12.08 -8.38 8.28
C LEU A 16 11.08 -9.26 9.05
N PRO A 17 11.47 -10.49 9.43
CA PRO A 17 10.67 -11.30 10.31
C PRO A 17 10.30 -10.56 11.60
N LEU A 18 9.05 -10.69 12.01
CA LEU A 18 8.57 -10.09 13.24
C LEU A 18 9.28 -10.68 14.45
N ARG A 19 9.45 -9.88 15.49
CA ARG A 19 9.99 -10.37 16.77
C ARG A 19 9.04 -11.37 17.41
N LEU A 20 9.58 -12.29 18.18
CA LEU A 20 8.79 -13.10 19.11
C LEU A 20 7.99 -12.16 20.01
N PHE A 21 6.68 -12.42 20.13
CA PHE A 21 5.72 -11.60 20.88
C PHE A 21 5.31 -10.28 20.20
N SER A 22 5.62 -10.07 18.92
CA SER A 22 5.03 -8.96 18.17
C SER A 22 3.51 -9.14 18.08
N ASP A 23 2.77 -8.04 18.28
CA ASP A 23 1.30 -8.01 18.07
C ASP A 23 0.90 -8.09 16.58
N GLY A 24 1.89 -8.01 15.68
CA GLY A 24 1.67 -8.01 14.24
C GLY A 24 1.09 -6.70 13.70
N TYR A 25 1.04 -5.65 14.53
CA TYR A 25 0.57 -4.32 14.11
C TYR A 25 1.67 -3.52 13.41
N TRP A 26 2.90 -3.58 13.93
CA TRP A 26 4.05 -2.89 13.38
C TRP A 26 4.89 -3.82 12.51
N ALA A 27 5.22 -3.36 11.32
CA ALA A 27 6.20 -4.03 10.47
C ALA A 27 7.61 -3.74 10.99
N ARG A 28 8.44 -4.75 11.05
CA ARG A 28 9.88 -4.56 11.23
C ARG A 28 10.49 -4.36 9.85
N THR A 29 11.00 -3.18 9.59
CA THR A 29 11.51 -2.79 8.28
C THR A 29 12.98 -2.39 8.35
N GLU A 30 13.69 -2.65 7.27
CA GLU A 30 15.05 -2.17 7.05
C GLU A 30 15.05 -1.31 5.80
N ILE A 31 15.54 -0.09 5.92
CA ILE A 31 15.72 0.87 4.84
C ILE A 31 17.20 1.14 4.71
N SER A 32 17.75 0.90 3.54
CA SER A 32 19.17 1.12 3.27
C SER A 32 19.37 1.94 2.00
N VAL A 33 20.29 2.89 2.06
CA VAL A 33 20.78 3.66 0.91
C VAL A 33 22.28 3.58 0.88
N LYS A 34 22.83 3.14 -0.22
CA LYS A 34 24.27 2.99 -0.39
C LYS A 34 24.72 3.56 -1.73
N ASN A 35 25.73 4.44 -1.68
CA ASN A 35 26.52 4.84 -2.83
C ASN A 35 27.98 5.08 -2.39
N GLU A 36 28.81 5.66 -3.24
CA GLU A 36 30.23 5.95 -2.91
C GLU A 36 30.42 6.93 -1.74
N TYR A 37 29.42 7.78 -1.45
CA TYR A 37 29.48 8.83 -0.41
C TYR A 37 28.59 8.57 0.78
N ILE A 38 27.58 7.68 0.65
CA ILE A 38 26.53 7.50 1.64
C ILE A 38 26.36 6.02 1.94
N LEU A 39 26.37 5.72 3.23
CA LEU A 39 25.87 4.47 3.77
C LEU A 39 24.84 4.82 4.83
N TYR A 40 23.57 4.57 4.52
CA TYR A 40 22.47 4.75 5.46
C TYR A 40 21.76 3.40 5.63
N ASP A 41 21.69 2.94 6.87
CA ASP A 41 20.95 1.75 7.25
C ASP A 41 20.07 2.09 8.46
N ASN A 42 18.80 1.79 8.36
CA ASN A 42 17.83 1.99 9.44
C ASN A 42 16.92 0.78 9.57
N ILE A 43 16.97 0.15 10.73
CA ILE A 43 16.03 -0.91 11.10
C ILE A 43 15.06 -0.33 12.12
N SER A 44 13.79 -0.33 11.80
CA SER A 44 12.75 0.25 12.64
C SER A 44 11.45 -0.54 12.65
N GLU A 45 10.62 -0.25 13.62
CA GLU A 45 9.22 -0.69 13.72
C GLU A 45 8.31 0.55 13.69
N SER A 46 8.55 1.44 12.73
CA SER A 46 7.88 2.74 12.61
C SER A 46 6.79 2.78 11.53
N ILE A 47 6.72 1.74 10.70
CA ILE A 47 5.70 1.58 9.67
C ILE A 47 4.69 0.55 10.16
N SER A 48 3.41 0.89 10.15
CA SER A 48 2.37 -0.06 10.50
C SER A 48 2.19 -1.10 9.38
N ARG A 49 1.68 -2.27 9.74
CA ARG A 49 1.30 -3.30 8.77
C ARG A 49 0.35 -2.74 7.71
N GLU A 50 -0.64 -1.96 8.15
CA GLU A 50 -1.64 -1.35 7.27
C GLU A 50 -1.01 -0.38 6.26
N GLU A 51 -0.11 0.51 6.71
CA GLU A 51 0.59 1.44 5.82
C GLU A 51 1.41 0.70 4.76
N LEU A 52 2.11 -0.35 5.19
CA LEU A 52 2.94 -1.16 4.29
C LEU A 52 2.09 -1.95 3.29
N GLU A 53 1.00 -2.57 3.74
CA GLU A 53 0.06 -3.30 2.89
C GLU A 53 -0.57 -2.36 1.85
N ASN A 54 -1.00 -1.18 2.26
CA ASN A 54 -1.54 -0.15 1.37
C ASN A 54 -0.51 0.35 0.35
N TRP A 55 0.75 0.48 0.74
CA TRP A 55 1.82 0.88 -0.18
C TRP A 55 2.07 -0.17 -1.25
N ILE A 56 2.33 -1.43 -0.85
CA ILE A 56 2.53 -2.56 -1.77
C ILE A 56 1.36 -2.66 -2.74
N PHE A 57 0.16 -2.51 -2.19
CA PHE A 57 -1.05 -2.57 -2.98
C PHE A 57 -1.13 -1.43 -4.01
N SER A 58 -0.85 -0.20 -3.62
CA SER A 58 -0.91 0.96 -4.49
C SER A 58 0.06 0.86 -5.66
N MET A 59 1.28 0.37 -5.39
CA MET A 59 2.25 0.08 -6.44
C MET A 59 1.72 -0.99 -7.40
N SER A 60 1.22 -2.10 -6.87
CA SER A 60 0.67 -3.20 -7.67
C SER A 60 -0.48 -2.74 -8.56
N ARG A 61 -1.32 -1.85 -8.05
CA ARG A 61 -2.46 -1.29 -8.76
C ARG A 61 -2.03 -0.37 -9.91
N LEU A 62 -1.06 0.50 -9.66
CA LEU A 62 -0.52 1.38 -10.71
C LEU A 62 0.07 0.55 -11.84
N LEU A 63 0.85 -0.48 -11.50
CA LEU A 63 1.42 -1.42 -12.45
C LEU A 63 0.35 -2.21 -13.24
N ALA A 64 -0.78 -2.51 -12.64
CA ALA A 64 -1.92 -3.14 -13.29
C ALA A 64 -2.74 -2.20 -14.19
N GLY A 65 -2.37 -0.92 -14.30
CA GLY A 65 -3.05 0.06 -15.15
C GLY A 65 -4.37 0.58 -14.58
N ALA A 66 -4.55 0.54 -13.27
CA ALA A 66 -5.71 1.11 -12.62
C ALA A 66 -5.73 2.65 -12.70
N TYR A 67 -6.91 3.26 -12.52
CA TYR A 67 -7.07 4.71 -12.58
C TYR A 67 -6.24 5.44 -11.50
N GLY A 68 -5.53 6.46 -11.92
CA GLY A 68 -4.75 7.37 -11.09
C GLY A 68 -3.35 7.54 -11.66
N SER A 69 -3.05 8.74 -12.14
CA SER A 69 -1.73 9.07 -12.69
C SER A 69 -0.66 9.31 -11.64
N GLU A 70 -1.08 9.52 -10.40
CA GLU A 70 -0.18 9.80 -9.28
C GLU A 70 -0.65 9.10 -8.01
N TYR A 71 0.30 8.56 -7.26
CA TYR A 71 0.07 7.98 -5.96
C TYR A 71 1.21 8.36 -5.02
N LYS A 72 0.87 9.03 -3.93
CA LYS A 72 1.85 9.47 -2.93
C LYS A 72 1.55 8.81 -1.59
N VAL A 73 2.57 8.18 -1.03
CA VAL A 73 2.54 7.58 0.31
C VAL A 73 3.61 8.22 1.17
N SER A 74 3.26 8.61 2.37
CA SER A 74 4.20 9.15 3.35
C SER A 74 4.22 8.29 4.60
N PHE A 75 5.39 7.79 4.93
CA PHE A 75 5.69 7.10 6.18
C PHE A 75 6.38 8.08 7.12
N GLU A 76 5.59 8.94 7.76
CA GLU A 76 6.10 10.09 8.53
C GLU A 76 7.09 9.68 9.61
N LYS A 77 6.81 8.60 10.35
CA LYS A 77 7.68 8.09 11.41
C LYS A 77 8.99 7.51 10.87
N ALA A 78 8.97 6.95 9.67
CA ALA A 78 10.15 6.43 8.98
C ALA A 78 10.93 7.53 8.22
N GLY A 79 10.37 8.73 8.13
CA GLY A 79 10.96 9.82 7.33
C GLY A 79 11.03 9.51 5.84
N MET A 80 10.13 8.69 5.32
CA MET A 80 10.13 8.26 3.92
C MET A 80 8.83 8.69 3.23
N THR A 81 8.96 9.23 2.04
CA THR A 81 7.85 9.49 1.14
C THR A 81 8.12 8.85 -0.20
N VAL A 82 7.11 8.20 -0.78
CA VAL A 82 7.20 7.58 -2.10
C VAL A 82 6.16 8.19 -3.01
N ASP A 83 6.61 8.74 -4.12
CA ASP A 83 5.77 9.27 -5.20
C ASP A 83 5.81 8.30 -6.38
N LEU A 84 4.65 7.78 -6.75
CA LEU A 84 4.47 6.96 -7.94
C LEU A 84 3.73 7.76 -8.99
N ARG A 85 4.28 7.84 -10.19
CA ARG A 85 3.68 8.55 -11.32
C ARG A 85 3.64 7.68 -12.56
N GLN A 86 2.51 7.69 -13.22
CA GLN A 86 2.35 7.08 -14.53
C GLN A 86 2.39 8.16 -15.60
N TYR A 87 3.19 7.95 -16.63
CA TYR A 87 3.24 8.88 -17.77
C TYR A 87 1.99 8.71 -18.61
N THR A 88 1.09 9.67 -18.48
CA THR A 88 -0.09 9.79 -19.33
C THR A 88 -0.09 11.17 -19.98
N ASN A 89 -0.40 11.26 -21.28
CA ASN A 89 -0.57 12.56 -21.92
C ASN A 89 -1.78 13.28 -21.34
N PRO A 90 -1.63 14.51 -20.81
CA PRO A 90 -2.76 15.28 -20.31
C PRO A 90 -3.79 15.47 -21.42
N GLY A 91 -5.04 15.13 -21.17
CA GLY A 91 -6.15 15.33 -22.10
C GLY A 91 -6.51 14.14 -22.99
N LYS A 92 -5.80 13.01 -22.89
CA LYS A 92 -6.18 11.76 -23.56
C LYS A 92 -6.67 10.75 -22.54
N GLU A 93 -7.85 10.18 -22.76
CA GLU A 93 -8.29 9.00 -22.01
C GLU A 93 -7.52 7.77 -22.52
N PHE A 94 -6.86 7.08 -21.61
CA PHE A 94 -6.13 5.85 -21.91
C PHE A 94 -6.95 4.64 -21.55
N SER A 95 -6.97 3.63 -22.40
CA SER A 95 -7.46 2.30 -22.06
C SER A 95 -6.61 1.68 -20.94
N ARG A 96 -7.11 0.60 -20.32
CA ARG A 96 -6.33 -0.12 -19.30
C ARG A 96 -5.04 -0.69 -19.86
N GLU A 97 -5.09 -1.23 -21.08
CA GLU A 97 -3.95 -1.80 -21.80
C GLU A 97 -2.89 -0.73 -22.07
N GLU A 98 -3.30 0.45 -22.54
CA GLU A 98 -2.39 1.58 -22.76
C GLU A 98 -1.76 2.04 -21.45
N ARG A 99 -2.51 2.10 -20.34
CA ARG A 99 -1.95 2.42 -19.01
C ARG A 99 -1.00 1.34 -18.50
N ARG A 100 -1.33 0.08 -18.74
CA ARG A 100 -0.45 -1.05 -18.40
C ARG A 100 0.86 -1.04 -19.19
N ALA A 101 0.81 -0.58 -20.42
CA ALA A 101 1.97 -0.46 -21.32
C ALA A 101 2.75 0.86 -21.10
N SER A 102 2.11 1.88 -20.49
CA SER A 102 2.79 3.16 -20.27
C SER A 102 3.87 3.03 -19.20
N ASP A 103 4.93 3.79 -19.38
CA ASP A 103 5.99 3.86 -18.38
C ASP A 103 5.48 4.51 -17.08
N CYS A 104 6.09 4.14 -15.98
CA CYS A 104 5.82 4.74 -14.69
C CYS A 104 7.14 4.98 -13.96
N THR A 105 7.15 5.97 -13.11
CA THR A 105 8.30 6.28 -12.28
C THR A 105 7.93 6.22 -10.82
N MET A 106 8.90 5.86 -10.02
CA MET A 106 8.83 5.92 -8.57
C MET A 106 9.95 6.80 -8.06
N ALA A 107 9.59 7.85 -7.33
CA ALA A 107 10.54 8.67 -6.60
C ALA A 107 10.46 8.33 -5.11
N VAL A 108 11.59 8.03 -4.50
CA VAL A 108 11.71 7.79 -3.06
C VAL A 108 12.42 8.97 -2.45
N HIS A 109 11.78 9.62 -1.49
CA HIS A 109 12.33 10.74 -0.74
C HIS A 109 12.59 10.29 0.69
N LEU A 110 13.83 10.36 1.12
CA LEU A 110 14.23 10.00 2.48
C LEU A 110 14.68 11.25 3.24
N LEU A 111 14.09 11.43 4.41
CA LEU A 111 14.56 12.41 5.39
C LEU A 111 15.52 11.70 6.35
N MET A 112 16.80 11.84 6.10
CA MET A 112 17.83 11.29 6.99
C MET A 112 18.00 12.21 8.20
N ARG A 113 17.88 11.65 9.40
CA ARG A 113 18.16 12.34 10.66
C ARG A 113 19.48 11.88 11.20
N SER A 114 20.32 12.83 11.62
CA SER A 114 21.55 12.52 12.37
C SER A 114 21.21 11.92 13.73
N SER A 115 22.01 10.96 14.17
CA SER A 115 21.82 10.25 15.45
C SER A 115 22.04 11.13 16.69
N ASP A 116 22.69 12.28 16.53
CA ASP A 116 22.99 13.22 17.64
C ASP A 116 21.89 14.27 17.87
N GLY A 117 20.81 14.23 17.09
CA GLY A 117 19.64 15.06 17.31
C GLY A 117 19.82 16.56 17.05
N MET A 118 21.02 17.01 16.70
CA MET A 118 21.34 18.44 16.61
C MET A 118 21.51 18.98 15.19
N GLN A 119 21.67 18.17 14.17
CA GLN A 119 21.78 18.66 12.79
C GLN A 119 20.90 17.82 11.86
N PHE A 120 19.91 18.48 11.28
CA PHE A 120 19.17 17.97 10.13
C PHE A 120 20.08 18.07 8.90
N TRP A 121 20.75 17.02 8.54
CA TRP A 121 21.21 16.87 7.18
C TRP A 121 20.00 16.37 6.38
N GLY A 122 19.13 17.31 6.04
CA GLY A 122 17.98 17.02 5.18
C GLY A 122 18.45 16.84 3.75
N GLY A 123 18.99 15.69 3.43
CA GLY A 123 19.14 15.27 2.06
C GLY A 123 17.81 14.67 1.61
N VAL A 124 17.10 15.33 0.72
CA VAL A 124 16.03 14.67 -0.04
C VAL A 124 16.73 13.92 -1.16
N TYR A 125 16.87 12.62 -0.99
CA TYR A 125 17.35 11.75 -2.06
C TYR A 125 16.14 11.35 -2.90
N SER A 126 16.13 11.75 -4.15
CA SER A 126 15.12 11.36 -5.11
C SER A 126 15.72 10.34 -6.06
N PHE A 127 15.20 9.13 -6.01
CA PHE A 127 15.54 8.08 -6.96
C PHE A 127 14.40 7.96 -7.97
N LEU A 128 14.74 7.89 -9.24
CA LEU A 128 13.76 7.74 -10.32
C LEU A 128 13.91 6.35 -10.94
N PHE A 129 12.94 5.49 -10.71
CA PHE A 129 12.95 4.12 -11.21
C PHE A 129 11.86 3.91 -12.26
N HIS A 130 12.15 3.05 -13.24
CA HIS A 130 11.23 2.72 -14.33
C HIS A 130 10.39 1.49 -14.00
N ARG A 131 9.33 1.29 -14.78
CA ARG A 131 8.33 0.23 -14.58
C ARG A 131 8.93 -1.13 -14.23
N LYS A 132 9.89 -1.63 -15.02
CA LYS A 132 10.44 -2.97 -14.83
C LYS A 132 11.09 -3.14 -13.45
N GLU A 133 11.86 -2.16 -13.03
CA GLU A 133 12.52 -2.15 -11.71
C GLU A 133 11.48 -2.11 -10.59
N ILE A 134 10.42 -1.32 -10.78
CA ILE A 134 9.32 -1.22 -9.82
C ILE A 134 8.57 -2.55 -9.72
N GLU A 135 8.33 -3.25 -10.85
CA GLU A 135 7.67 -4.57 -10.87
C GLU A 135 8.45 -5.61 -10.06
N GLU A 136 9.77 -5.68 -10.28
CA GLU A 136 10.66 -6.58 -9.53
C GLU A 136 10.67 -6.23 -8.04
N PHE A 137 10.82 -4.94 -7.73
CA PHE A 137 10.80 -4.45 -6.35
C PHE A 137 9.51 -4.82 -5.61
N VAL A 138 8.35 -4.54 -6.22
CA VAL A 138 7.03 -4.84 -5.63
C VAL A 138 6.83 -6.34 -5.44
N SER A 139 7.29 -7.15 -6.39
CA SER A 139 7.18 -8.61 -6.29
C SER A 139 7.95 -9.15 -5.08
N VAL A 140 9.19 -8.69 -4.90
CA VAL A 140 10.03 -9.08 -3.76
C VAL A 140 9.45 -8.58 -2.45
N LEU A 141 9.06 -7.30 -2.41
CA LEU A 141 8.49 -6.68 -1.21
C LEU A 141 7.21 -7.37 -0.74
N LYS A 142 6.34 -7.73 -1.69
CA LYS A 142 5.12 -8.47 -1.39
C LYS A 142 5.42 -9.83 -0.79
N LYS A 143 6.39 -10.56 -1.35
CA LYS A 143 6.81 -11.86 -0.84
C LYS A 143 7.33 -11.75 0.60
N GLU A 144 8.20 -10.78 0.88
CA GLU A 144 8.74 -10.55 2.23
C GLU A 144 7.63 -10.18 3.22
N PHE A 145 6.68 -9.35 2.80
CA PHE A 145 5.51 -9.00 3.60
C PHE A 145 4.67 -10.23 3.94
N ASP A 146 4.32 -11.04 2.95
CA ASP A 146 3.54 -12.25 3.13
C ASP A 146 4.27 -13.24 4.06
N GLU A 147 5.58 -13.42 3.91
CA GLU A 147 6.40 -14.27 4.78
C GLU A 147 6.47 -13.75 6.22
N ALA A 148 6.69 -12.44 6.41
CA ALA A 148 6.78 -11.82 7.74
C ALA A 148 5.47 -11.93 8.52
N PHE A 149 4.35 -11.77 7.85
CA PHE A 149 3.02 -11.76 8.48
C PHE A 149 2.26 -13.08 8.36
N SER A 150 2.82 -14.09 7.70
CA SER A 150 2.16 -15.42 7.52
C SER A 150 1.81 -16.11 8.85
N LYS A 151 2.62 -15.89 9.87
CA LYS A 151 2.44 -16.48 11.22
C LYS A 151 1.63 -15.61 12.16
N CYS A 152 1.51 -14.34 11.85
CA CYS A 152 0.62 -13.43 12.54
C CYS A 152 -0.75 -13.63 11.95
N GLY A 153 -1.57 -14.47 12.57
CA GLY A 153 -2.98 -14.51 12.20
C GLY A 153 -3.51 -13.08 12.16
N ARG A 154 -4.34 -12.75 11.20
CA ARG A 154 -5.13 -11.52 11.21
C ARG A 154 -5.88 -11.56 12.53
N GLY A 155 -5.44 -10.81 13.52
CA GLY A 155 -5.63 -10.94 14.96
C GLY A 155 -6.92 -11.65 15.36
N LYS A 156 -6.83 -12.70 16.19
CA LYS A 156 -8.01 -13.36 16.77
C LYS A 156 -8.85 -12.31 17.47
N GLY A 157 -10.11 -12.17 17.03
CA GLY A 157 -11.06 -11.22 17.62
C GLY A 157 -11.13 -9.86 16.93
N ARG A 158 -10.31 -9.58 15.93
CA ARG A 158 -10.38 -8.31 15.19
C ARG A 158 -11.32 -8.40 14.00
N TYR A 159 -12.08 -7.35 13.84
CA TYR A 159 -12.99 -7.16 12.72
C TYR A 159 -12.26 -6.46 11.58
N LEU A 160 -12.31 -7.03 10.36
CA LEU A 160 -11.77 -6.39 9.18
C LEU A 160 -12.83 -5.45 8.58
N PHE A 161 -12.61 -4.16 8.73
CA PHE A 161 -13.40 -3.13 8.09
C PHE A 161 -12.78 -2.74 6.74
N VAL A 162 -13.64 -2.67 5.74
CA VAL A 162 -13.27 -2.39 4.37
C VAL A 162 -13.86 -1.04 3.98
N GLY A 163 -13.03 -0.06 3.73
CA GLY A 163 -13.41 1.25 3.21
C GLY A 163 -13.54 1.18 1.70
N VAL A 164 -14.72 1.51 1.18
CA VAL A 164 -15.00 1.40 -0.26
C VAL A 164 -15.48 2.72 -0.85
N SER A 165 -15.14 2.93 -2.12
CA SER A 165 -15.67 4.03 -2.93
C SER A 165 -16.53 3.50 -4.07
N PRO A 166 -17.68 4.13 -4.34
CA PRO A 166 -18.43 3.88 -5.56
C PRO A 166 -17.57 4.18 -6.79
N LYS A 167 -17.80 3.42 -7.86
CA LYS A 167 -17.08 3.60 -9.13
C LYS A 167 -17.19 5.06 -9.59
N GLY A 168 -16.05 5.69 -9.84
CA GLY A 168 -15.98 7.08 -10.30
C GLY A 168 -15.97 8.15 -9.20
N TYR A 169 -16.13 7.79 -7.94
CA TYR A 169 -16.06 8.73 -6.82
C TYR A 169 -14.78 8.53 -6.01
N LYS A 170 -14.01 9.60 -5.83
CA LYS A 170 -12.86 9.60 -4.92
C LYS A 170 -13.29 10.22 -3.59
N GLY A 171 -12.93 9.59 -2.48
CA GLY A 171 -13.07 10.16 -1.14
C GLY A 171 -14.40 9.95 -0.42
N CYS A 172 -15.28 9.12 -0.93
CA CYS A 172 -16.48 8.68 -0.20
C CYS A 172 -16.22 7.33 0.44
N ASN A 173 -15.83 7.32 1.69
CA ASN A 173 -15.56 6.08 2.41
C ASN A 173 -16.84 5.52 3.04
N TYR A 174 -17.41 4.52 2.42
CA TYR A 174 -18.41 3.66 3.06
C TYR A 174 -17.70 2.47 3.67
N TRP A 175 -18.02 2.14 4.91
CA TRP A 175 -17.41 1.04 5.63
C TRP A 175 -18.27 -0.21 5.60
N TYR A 176 -17.65 -1.33 5.27
CA TYR A 176 -18.24 -2.66 5.27
C TYR A 176 -17.40 -3.61 6.13
N LEU A 177 -18.00 -4.68 6.61
CA LEU A 177 -17.30 -5.73 7.35
C LEU A 177 -16.96 -6.89 6.40
N ASP A 178 -15.68 -7.25 6.32
CA ASP A 178 -15.28 -8.51 5.72
C ASP A 178 -15.14 -9.60 6.78
N LYS A 179 -16.08 -10.54 6.80
CA LYS A 179 -16.04 -11.69 7.71
C LYS A 179 -15.06 -12.77 7.28
N THR A 180 -14.71 -12.80 6.00
CA THR A 180 -13.83 -13.83 5.45
C THR A 180 -12.37 -13.52 5.77
N GLY A 181 -12.06 -12.25 6.02
CA GLY A 181 -10.71 -11.77 6.23
C GLY A 181 -9.83 -11.89 4.98
N THR A 182 -10.42 -12.04 3.80
CA THR A 182 -9.68 -12.26 2.55
C THR A 182 -9.59 -11.03 1.67
N VAL A 183 -10.39 -10.00 1.93
CA VAL A 183 -10.39 -8.75 1.16
C VAL A 183 -9.15 -7.95 1.50
N ALA A 184 -8.50 -7.44 0.46
CA ALA A 184 -7.37 -6.53 0.57
C ALA A 184 -7.73 -5.16 -0.01
N ALA A 185 -7.00 -4.12 0.42
CA ALA A 185 -7.12 -2.83 -0.24
C ALA A 185 -6.84 -3.02 -1.72
N GLY A 186 -7.74 -2.48 -2.58
CA GLY A 186 -7.78 -2.54 -4.01
C GLY A 186 -8.39 -3.72 -4.68
N ASP A 187 -8.86 -4.61 -3.94
CA ASP A 187 -9.82 -5.55 -4.48
C ASP A 187 -11.06 -4.79 -4.97
N TYR A 188 -11.76 -5.38 -5.89
CA TYR A 188 -13.13 -5.05 -6.17
C TYR A 188 -14.02 -6.03 -5.45
N VAL A 189 -15.07 -5.52 -4.81
CA VAL A 189 -15.98 -6.33 -4.00
C VAL A 189 -17.43 -6.02 -4.33
N TRP A 190 -18.27 -7.02 -4.21
CA TRP A 190 -19.71 -6.85 -4.25
C TRP A 190 -20.23 -6.46 -2.88
N VAL A 191 -20.99 -5.38 -2.83
CA VAL A 191 -21.64 -4.88 -1.62
C VAL A 191 -23.06 -4.45 -1.91
N ARG A 192 -23.89 -4.36 -0.86
CA ARG A 192 -25.22 -3.76 -0.94
C ARG A 192 -25.17 -2.30 -0.56
N MET A 193 -25.41 -1.40 -1.51
CA MET A 193 -25.32 0.04 -1.33
C MET A 193 -26.65 0.77 -1.55
N GLY A 194 -26.77 1.97 -0.97
CA GLY A 194 -27.91 2.85 -1.13
C GLY A 194 -29.15 2.42 -0.35
N ARG A 195 -30.25 3.18 -0.56
CA ARG A 195 -31.56 2.97 0.10
C ARG A 195 -32.21 1.64 -0.27
N HIS A 196 -32.00 1.19 -1.49
CA HIS A 196 -32.63 -0.02 -2.03
C HIS A 196 -31.77 -1.27 -1.87
N ASN A 197 -30.64 -1.17 -1.16
CA ASN A 197 -29.71 -2.29 -0.98
C ASN A 197 -29.30 -2.93 -2.31
N THR A 198 -29.10 -2.13 -3.36
CA THR A 198 -28.68 -2.61 -4.67
C THR A 198 -27.27 -3.20 -4.59
N GLU A 199 -27.10 -4.37 -5.17
CA GLU A 199 -25.78 -4.98 -5.26
C GLU A 199 -24.94 -4.26 -6.32
N GLN A 200 -23.75 -3.84 -5.92
CA GLN A 200 -22.83 -3.07 -6.77
C GLN A 200 -21.41 -3.55 -6.55
N VAL A 201 -20.63 -3.52 -7.62
CA VAL A 201 -19.19 -3.69 -7.53
C VAL A 201 -18.58 -2.34 -7.16
N VAL A 202 -17.82 -2.33 -6.08
CA VAL A 202 -17.14 -1.15 -5.55
C VAL A 202 -15.66 -1.46 -5.36
N TYR A 203 -14.90 -0.41 -5.36
CA TYR A 203 -13.47 -0.46 -5.14
C TYR A 203 -13.13 -0.35 -3.67
N VAL A 204 -12.20 -1.17 -3.19
CA VAL A 204 -11.68 -1.13 -1.82
C VAL A 204 -10.54 -0.14 -1.73
N ASP A 205 -10.78 1.02 -1.14
CA ASP A 205 -9.76 2.06 -0.98
C ASP A 205 -8.80 1.77 0.17
N SER A 206 -9.33 1.17 1.24
CA SER A 206 -8.56 0.90 2.45
C SER A 206 -9.14 -0.28 3.22
N ILE A 207 -8.29 -0.88 4.05
CA ILE A 207 -8.70 -1.87 5.03
C ILE A 207 -8.20 -1.46 6.41
N ARG A 208 -8.95 -1.79 7.45
CA ARG A 208 -8.55 -1.56 8.83
C ARG A 208 -9.06 -2.67 9.74
N TYR A 209 -8.21 -3.02 10.70
CA TYR A 209 -8.56 -4.00 11.74
C TYR A 209 -8.91 -3.26 13.02
N TYR A 210 -10.09 -3.58 13.57
CA TYR A 210 -10.56 -3.00 14.82
C TYR A 210 -10.94 -4.10 15.80
N ASP A 211 -10.66 -3.89 17.05
CA ASP A 211 -11.27 -4.65 18.13
C ASP A 211 -12.72 -4.17 18.36
N GLU A 212 -13.54 -4.94 19.07
CA GLU A 212 -14.97 -4.63 19.23
C GLU A 212 -15.18 -3.25 19.87
N ASP A 213 -14.30 -2.86 20.77
CA ASP A 213 -14.40 -1.61 21.53
C ASP A 213 -13.92 -0.37 20.74
N ASP A 214 -13.01 -0.55 19.78
CA ASP A 214 -12.41 0.54 18.98
C ASP A 214 -13.04 0.69 17.60
N ALA A 215 -13.96 -0.19 17.24
CA ALA A 215 -14.57 -0.19 15.91
C ALA A 215 -15.39 1.10 15.69
N PRO A 216 -15.23 1.80 14.53
CA PRO A 216 -15.94 3.05 14.24
C PRO A 216 -17.46 2.85 14.15
N TYR A 217 -17.89 1.62 13.91
CA TYR A 217 -19.27 1.21 13.85
C TYR A 217 -19.44 -0.14 14.54
N ASN A 218 -20.61 -0.38 15.12
CA ASN A 218 -20.91 -1.67 15.74
C ASN A 218 -20.82 -2.80 14.69
N PRO A 219 -19.87 -3.75 14.84
CA PRO A 219 -19.63 -4.79 13.83
C PRO A 219 -20.85 -5.67 13.52
N LYS A 220 -21.79 -5.78 14.47
CA LYS A 220 -23.04 -6.55 14.31
C LYS A 220 -24.06 -5.82 13.44
N LYS A 221 -23.90 -4.50 13.25
CA LYS A 221 -24.87 -3.66 12.49
C LYS A 221 -24.30 -3.18 11.15
N VAL A 222 -23.00 -3.31 10.92
CA VAL A 222 -22.36 -2.88 9.67
C VAL A 222 -22.72 -3.86 8.56
N LYS A 223 -23.00 -3.32 7.38
CA LYS A 223 -23.20 -4.12 6.17
C LYS A 223 -21.92 -4.89 5.83
N GLN A 224 -22.10 -6.06 5.25
CA GLN A 224 -21.00 -6.96 4.96
C GLN A 224 -20.64 -6.92 3.48
N VAL A 225 -19.37 -7.18 3.18
CA VAL A 225 -18.93 -7.56 1.84
C VAL A 225 -19.60 -8.88 1.49
N LEU A 226 -20.17 -8.97 0.29
CA LEU A 226 -20.82 -10.19 -0.19
C LEU A 226 -19.77 -11.18 -0.69
N ARG A 227 -18.89 -10.72 -1.55
CA ARG A 227 -17.77 -11.50 -2.12
C ARG A 227 -16.79 -10.59 -2.84
N LYS A 228 -15.62 -11.12 -3.19
CA LYS A 228 -14.74 -10.47 -4.15
C LYS A 228 -15.37 -10.50 -5.55
N ALA A 229 -15.15 -9.43 -6.31
CA ALA A 229 -15.49 -9.40 -7.73
C ALA A 229 -14.35 -10.01 -8.55
N THR A 230 -14.71 -10.64 -9.67
CA THR A 230 -13.71 -11.05 -10.67
C THR A 230 -13.17 -9.83 -11.43
N GLU A 231 -12.05 -9.99 -12.11
CA GLU A 231 -11.52 -8.91 -12.96
C GLU A 231 -12.54 -8.43 -14.00
N GLU A 232 -13.29 -9.35 -14.63
CA GLU A 232 -14.30 -9.02 -15.62
C GLU A 232 -15.47 -8.21 -15.04
N GLU A 233 -15.87 -8.52 -13.80
CA GLU A 233 -16.95 -7.81 -13.10
C GLU A 233 -16.52 -6.40 -12.66
N ALA A 234 -15.24 -6.24 -12.34
CA ALA A 234 -14.67 -4.97 -11.92
C ALA A 234 -14.69 -3.91 -13.04
N TRP A 235 -14.79 -4.33 -14.31
CA TRP A 235 -14.65 -3.46 -15.47
C TRP A 235 -15.95 -3.25 -16.26
N LYS A 236 -17.03 -3.90 -15.86
CA LYS A 236 -18.37 -3.62 -16.37
C LYS A 236 -18.99 -2.43 -15.64
#